data_2150678107ad3f61d6109e9c5f3e9748
#
_entry.id   2150678107ad3f61d6109e9c5f3e9748
#
_cell.length_a   1.000
_cell.length_b   1.000
_cell.length_c   1.000
_cell.angle_alpha   90.00
_cell.angle_beta   90.00
_cell.angle_gamma   90.00
#
_symmetry.space_group_name_H-M   'P 1'
#
loop_
_entity.id
_entity.type
_entity.pdbx_description
1 polymer ?
#
loop_
_entity_poly.entity_id
_entity_poly.type
_entity_poly.pdbx_seq_one_letter_code
_entity_poly.pdbx_strand_id
1 'polypeptide(L)'
;MTPLQAAEGFWLTGPDVSFVAPAASWQTFCPQPLPCFAPVICDFVAALSTRLQQEGWRHPDLAAFGFWLRPRQLARERQRLQGRGPVGVTFHLVPSNVPTVAFYSWLMALLMGNPCVVRLSSRRDPVQDAMLAILNDLFSRVEWQGIAMRTRFIRYGHDEGTTGWLSARCRLRIIWGGDETIRQVRAIPLSPSAQEVVFPDRRSMAVLDSHWLAGLDAVGWQQTLGALQQDCTRFNQQACASPTTLCWLGEPDDELRRRLLEALFAPFADDPALVMERLIHSQQNAALDGEMQLSAFPGVSLLTPAASLRLAHVGGGTVAEFVADSLNELLLQPWDMQTCVWVGAHKAQLEDALPNAPACRIDRVVAPGQALAFEWHWDGIDMLHVCSRGLAQHE
;
A
#
# COMPACT_ATOMS: atom_id res chain seq x y z
N MET A 1 -40.35 0.09 -16.04
CA MET A 1 -38.94 -0.18 -15.73
C MET A 1 -38.84 -0.49 -14.24
N THR A 2 -38.36 -1.65 -13.87
CA THR A 2 -38.07 -1.94 -12.47
C THR A 2 -36.90 -1.08 -11.99
N PRO A 3 -36.74 -0.80 -10.67
CA PRO A 3 -35.58 -0.09 -10.13
C PRO A 3 -34.23 -0.70 -10.57
N LEU A 4 -34.21 -2.01 -10.83
CA LEU A 4 -33.07 -2.76 -11.36
C LEU A 4 -32.74 -2.36 -12.81
N GLN A 5 -33.72 -2.28 -13.69
CA GLN A 5 -33.54 -1.86 -15.11
C GLN A 5 -33.12 -0.39 -15.22
N ALA A 6 -33.58 0.48 -14.29
CA ALA A 6 -33.12 1.88 -14.23
C ALA A 6 -31.65 1.98 -13.80
N ALA A 7 -31.20 1.13 -12.88
CA ALA A 7 -29.81 1.08 -12.43
C ALA A 7 -28.86 0.53 -13.54
N GLU A 8 -29.31 -0.43 -14.32
CA GLU A 8 -28.55 -0.98 -15.46
C GLU A 8 -28.41 0.05 -16.60
N GLY A 9 -29.48 0.76 -16.96
CA GLY A 9 -29.47 1.81 -17.98
C GLY A 9 -28.51 2.97 -17.68
N PHE A 10 -28.20 3.18 -16.40
CA PHE A 10 -27.35 4.27 -15.93
C PHE A 10 -25.85 4.09 -16.27
N TRP A 11 -25.40 2.88 -16.60
CA TRP A 11 -24.02 2.57 -16.96
C TRP A 11 -23.80 2.45 -18.47
N LEU A 12 -24.86 2.38 -19.27
CA LEU A 12 -24.78 2.09 -20.71
C LEU A 12 -24.09 3.20 -21.54
N THR A 13 -24.12 4.44 -21.06
CA THR A 13 -23.60 5.64 -21.74
C THR A 13 -22.43 6.27 -20.95
N GLY A 14 -21.49 5.44 -20.52
CA GLY A 14 -20.32 5.92 -19.79
C GLY A 14 -19.31 6.66 -20.69
N PRO A 15 -18.34 7.36 -20.06
CA PRO A 15 -17.32 8.11 -20.76
C PRO A 15 -16.43 7.19 -21.60
N ASP A 16 -15.79 7.76 -22.63
CA ASP A 16 -14.80 7.06 -23.42
C ASP A 16 -13.51 6.87 -22.60
N VAL A 17 -13.16 5.60 -22.37
CA VAL A 17 -11.99 5.19 -21.58
C VAL A 17 -11.36 3.94 -22.18
N SER A 18 -10.07 3.75 -21.95
CA SER A 18 -9.41 2.49 -22.33
C SER A 18 -9.72 1.41 -21.31
N PHE A 19 -10.49 0.38 -21.70
CA PHE A 19 -10.72 -0.82 -20.90
C PHE A 19 -9.52 -1.77 -21.01
N VAL A 20 -8.92 -2.10 -19.89
CA VAL A 20 -7.66 -2.87 -19.86
C VAL A 20 -7.90 -4.31 -19.41
N ALA A 21 -8.76 -4.52 -18.41
CA ALA A 21 -9.15 -5.85 -17.94
C ALA A 21 -10.55 -5.82 -17.28
N PRO A 22 -11.53 -6.61 -17.75
CA PRO A 22 -11.51 -7.22 -19.06
C PRO A 22 -11.51 -6.17 -20.18
N ALA A 23 -11.03 -6.53 -21.35
CA ALA A 23 -11.19 -5.73 -22.57
C ALA A 23 -12.68 -5.76 -22.98
N ALA A 24 -13.46 -4.83 -22.47
CA ALA A 24 -14.93 -4.82 -22.50
C ALA A 24 -15.45 -3.40 -22.71
N SER A 25 -16.73 -3.16 -22.42
CA SER A 25 -17.37 -1.85 -22.48
C SER A 25 -18.23 -1.62 -21.23
N TRP A 26 -18.77 -0.42 -21.07
CA TRP A 26 -19.77 -0.15 -20.01
C TRP A 26 -21.05 -0.95 -20.19
N GLN A 27 -21.42 -1.27 -21.42
CA GLN A 27 -22.65 -2.03 -21.74
C GLN A 27 -22.68 -3.41 -21.10
N THR A 28 -21.53 -4.02 -20.88
CA THR A 28 -21.42 -5.33 -20.22
C THR A 28 -21.10 -5.24 -18.73
N PHE A 29 -21.08 -4.04 -18.15
CA PHE A 29 -20.84 -3.86 -16.73
C PHE A 29 -22.09 -4.16 -15.91
N CYS A 30 -21.95 -5.05 -14.93
CA CYS A 30 -23.03 -5.41 -14.00
C CYS A 30 -22.79 -4.68 -12.65
N PRO A 31 -23.60 -3.67 -12.32
CA PRO A 31 -23.44 -2.91 -11.06
C PRO A 31 -24.05 -3.62 -9.85
N GLN A 32 -24.64 -4.81 -10.03
CA GLN A 32 -25.24 -5.57 -8.95
C GLN A 32 -24.18 -6.35 -8.17
N PRO A 33 -24.13 -6.18 -6.83
CA PRO A 33 -23.18 -6.90 -6.00
C PRO A 33 -23.55 -8.39 -5.85
N LEU A 34 -22.54 -9.17 -5.48
CA LEU A 34 -22.69 -10.55 -4.99
C LEU A 34 -22.67 -10.56 -3.45
N PRO A 35 -23.09 -11.65 -2.80
CA PRO A 35 -22.83 -11.81 -1.36
C PRO A 35 -21.33 -11.74 -1.04
N CYS A 36 -20.98 -11.22 0.14
CA CYS A 36 -19.61 -11.24 0.64
C CYS A 36 -19.09 -12.67 0.66
N PHE A 37 -17.85 -12.86 0.19
CA PHE A 37 -17.22 -14.18 0.06
C PHE A 37 -18.11 -15.22 -0.64
N ALA A 38 -18.90 -14.81 -1.65
CA ALA A 38 -19.68 -15.74 -2.46
C ALA A 38 -18.79 -16.90 -2.98
N PRO A 39 -19.27 -18.14 -3.07
CA PRO A 39 -18.45 -19.27 -3.53
C PRO A 39 -17.69 -18.98 -4.82
N VAL A 40 -18.35 -18.40 -5.82
CA VAL A 40 -17.72 -18.04 -7.10
C VAL A 40 -16.57 -17.05 -6.94
N ILE A 41 -16.62 -16.13 -5.97
CA ILE A 41 -15.53 -15.19 -5.67
C ILE A 41 -14.36 -15.96 -5.03
N CYS A 42 -14.64 -16.82 -4.06
CA CYS A 42 -13.60 -17.61 -3.38
C CYS A 42 -12.89 -18.55 -4.36
N ASP A 43 -13.63 -19.21 -5.25
CA ASP A 43 -13.10 -20.10 -6.26
C ASP A 43 -12.25 -19.35 -7.31
N PHE A 44 -12.73 -18.18 -7.74
CA PHE A 44 -11.96 -17.29 -8.61
C PHE A 44 -10.64 -16.83 -7.97
N VAL A 45 -10.68 -16.43 -6.69
CA VAL A 45 -9.46 -15.98 -5.97
C VAL A 45 -8.50 -17.15 -5.75
N ALA A 46 -8.98 -18.37 -5.54
CA ALA A 46 -8.15 -19.56 -5.47
C ALA A 46 -7.46 -19.86 -6.82
N ALA A 47 -8.19 -19.75 -7.94
CA ALA A 47 -7.63 -19.88 -9.28
C ALA A 47 -6.59 -18.78 -9.56
N LEU A 48 -6.88 -17.52 -9.21
CA LEU A 48 -5.96 -16.39 -9.33
C LEU A 48 -4.69 -16.63 -8.49
N SER A 49 -4.84 -17.03 -7.22
CA SER A 49 -3.72 -17.37 -6.33
C SER A 49 -2.78 -18.40 -6.97
N THR A 50 -3.34 -19.46 -7.56
CA THR A 50 -2.57 -20.51 -8.23
C THR A 50 -1.80 -19.96 -9.44
N ARG A 51 -2.46 -19.16 -10.28
CA ARG A 51 -1.82 -18.56 -11.46
C ARG A 51 -0.69 -17.60 -11.07
N LEU A 52 -0.89 -16.78 -10.06
CA LEU A 52 0.13 -15.84 -9.57
C LEU A 52 1.37 -16.56 -9.02
N GLN A 53 1.18 -17.66 -8.31
CA GLN A 53 2.29 -18.46 -7.81
C GLN A 53 3.07 -19.15 -8.94
N GLN A 54 2.41 -19.54 -10.04
CA GLN A 54 3.06 -20.08 -11.22
C GLN A 54 3.95 -19.06 -11.94
N GLU A 55 3.57 -17.79 -11.93
CA GLU A 55 4.34 -16.69 -12.53
C GLU A 55 5.47 -16.14 -11.62
N GLY A 56 5.58 -16.66 -10.39
CA GLY A 56 6.49 -16.15 -9.36
C GLY A 56 7.96 -16.13 -9.71
N TRP A 57 8.40 -16.98 -10.61
CA TRP A 57 9.77 -16.99 -11.07
C TRP A 57 10.16 -15.75 -11.91
N ARG A 58 9.18 -15.10 -12.54
CA ARG A 58 9.34 -13.85 -13.29
C ARG A 58 9.04 -12.61 -12.46
N HIS A 59 8.06 -12.74 -11.58
CA HIS A 59 7.49 -11.62 -10.82
C HIS A 59 7.28 -12.01 -9.36
N PRO A 60 8.34 -11.94 -8.51
CA PRO A 60 8.26 -12.32 -7.10
C PRO A 60 7.13 -11.63 -6.32
N ASP A 61 6.79 -10.39 -6.69
CA ASP A 61 5.70 -9.65 -6.06
C ASP A 61 4.34 -10.26 -6.32
N LEU A 62 4.12 -10.77 -7.54
CA LEU A 62 2.89 -11.49 -7.89
C LEU A 62 2.82 -12.85 -7.18
N ALA A 63 3.95 -13.54 -7.02
CA ALA A 63 3.98 -14.77 -6.24
C ALA A 63 3.66 -14.52 -4.77
N ALA A 64 4.23 -13.48 -4.16
CA ALA A 64 3.95 -13.10 -2.79
C ALA A 64 2.46 -12.76 -2.61
N PHE A 65 1.89 -12.00 -3.55
CA PHE A 65 0.46 -11.70 -3.56
C PHE A 65 -0.39 -12.96 -3.68
N GLY A 66 -0.06 -13.86 -4.63
CA GLY A 66 -0.73 -15.15 -4.80
C GLY A 66 -0.64 -16.03 -3.54
N PHE A 67 0.52 -16.07 -2.90
CA PHE A 67 0.72 -16.81 -1.65
C PHE A 67 -0.16 -16.29 -0.51
N TRP A 68 -0.28 -14.97 -0.38
CA TRP A 68 -1.14 -14.34 0.62
C TRP A 68 -2.63 -14.66 0.38
N LEU A 69 -3.06 -14.83 -0.88
CA LEU A 69 -4.45 -15.12 -1.27
C LEU A 69 -4.88 -16.59 -1.11
N ARG A 70 -4.07 -17.43 -0.47
CA ARG A 70 -4.42 -18.85 -0.33
C ARG A 70 -5.73 -19.05 0.44
N PRO A 71 -6.50 -20.11 0.10
CA PRO A 71 -7.84 -20.35 0.68
C PRO A 71 -7.90 -20.33 2.22
N ARG A 72 -6.82 -20.76 2.88
CA ARG A 72 -6.75 -20.76 4.36
C ARG A 72 -6.85 -19.36 4.95
N GLN A 73 -6.22 -18.37 4.31
CA GLN A 73 -6.27 -16.98 4.77
C GLN A 73 -7.69 -16.41 4.59
N LEU A 74 -8.31 -16.68 3.43
CA LEU A 74 -9.67 -16.24 3.14
C LEU A 74 -10.71 -16.85 4.08
N ALA A 75 -10.56 -18.10 4.47
CA ALA A 75 -11.49 -18.79 5.36
C ALA A 75 -11.58 -18.10 6.74
N ARG A 76 -10.45 -17.61 7.27
CA ARG A 76 -10.42 -16.89 8.55
C ARG A 76 -11.17 -15.56 8.45
N GLU A 77 -10.93 -14.79 7.40
CA GLU A 77 -11.59 -13.49 7.18
C GLU A 77 -13.10 -13.66 6.91
N ARG A 78 -13.47 -14.68 6.15
CA ARG A 78 -14.89 -15.03 5.92
C ARG A 78 -15.63 -15.28 7.23
N GLN A 79 -15.01 -15.98 8.18
CA GLN A 79 -15.62 -16.22 9.49
C GLN A 79 -15.73 -14.93 10.30
N ARG A 80 -14.68 -14.10 10.32
CA ARG A 80 -14.63 -12.81 11.04
C ARG A 80 -15.70 -11.82 10.57
N LEU A 81 -16.02 -11.83 9.27
CA LEU A 81 -16.93 -10.89 8.62
C LEU A 81 -18.32 -11.50 8.31
N GLN A 82 -18.68 -12.58 8.99
CA GLN A 82 -19.99 -13.19 8.84
C GLN A 82 -21.11 -12.19 9.16
N GLY A 83 -22.18 -12.21 8.38
CA GLY A 83 -23.34 -11.32 8.55
C GLY A 83 -23.16 -9.91 7.92
N ARG A 84 -22.03 -9.62 7.28
CA ARG A 84 -21.87 -8.37 6.54
C ARG A 84 -22.36 -8.49 5.08
N GLY A 85 -22.77 -7.35 4.51
CA GLY A 85 -23.20 -7.24 3.11
C GLY A 85 -22.30 -6.30 2.30
N PRO A 86 -22.38 -6.37 0.96
CA PRO A 86 -21.64 -5.47 0.07
C PRO A 86 -22.13 -4.03 0.21
N VAL A 87 -21.23 -3.05 -0.05
CA VAL A 87 -21.61 -1.62 -0.12
C VAL A 87 -22.23 -1.25 -1.47
N GLY A 88 -21.88 -1.94 -2.56
CA GLY A 88 -22.26 -1.62 -3.94
C GLY A 88 -21.07 -1.27 -4.81
N VAL A 89 -21.26 -0.54 -5.91
CA VAL A 89 -20.18 -0.20 -6.82
C VAL A 89 -19.07 0.56 -6.10
N THR A 90 -17.83 0.09 -6.24
CA THR A 90 -16.63 0.74 -5.71
C THR A 90 -15.83 1.37 -6.85
N PHE A 91 -15.32 2.58 -6.63
CA PHE A 91 -14.44 3.28 -7.55
C PHE A 91 -13.08 3.51 -6.90
N HIS A 92 -12.03 3.00 -7.54
CA HIS A 92 -10.67 3.04 -7.03
C HIS A 92 -9.80 3.91 -7.93
N LEU A 93 -9.13 4.90 -7.35
CA LEU A 93 -8.06 5.66 -7.98
C LEU A 93 -6.75 5.20 -7.37
N VAL A 94 -5.83 4.67 -8.19
CA VAL A 94 -4.60 4.04 -7.69
C VAL A 94 -3.35 4.69 -8.27
N PRO A 95 -2.24 4.77 -7.51
CA PRO A 95 -0.98 5.33 -7.95
C PRO A 95 -0.21 4.35 -8.85
N SER A 96 0.97 4.78 -9.30
CA SER A 96 1.85 3.98 -10.17
C SER A 96 3.14 3.51 -9.49
N ASN A 97 3.42 3.96 -8.27
CA ASN A 97 4.69 3.67 -7.57
C ASN A 97 4.78 2.23 -7.04
N VAL A 98 3.65 1.61 -6.69
CA VAL A 98 3.58 0.21 -6.26
C VAL A 98 2.60 -0.54 -7.15
N PRO A 99 3.07 -1.38 -8.08
CA PRO A 99 2.24 -2.00 -9.12
C PRO A 99 1.09 -2.85 -8.58
N THR A 100 1.27 -3.50 -7.42
CA THR A 100 0.31 -4.43 -6.83
C THR A 100 -0.83 -3.77 -6.07
N VAL A 101 -0.73 -2.49 -5.69
CA VAL A 101 -1.76 -1.77 -4.91
C VAL A 101 -3.11 -1.72 -5.62
N ALA A 102 -3.12 -1.57 -6.95
CA ALA A 102 -4.34 -1.58 -7.75
C ALA A 102 -5.13 -2.89 -7.55
N PHE A 103 -4.42 -4.00 -7.57
CA PHE A 103 -5.01 -5.34 -7.46
C PHE A 103 -5.38 -5.68 -6.02
N TYR A 104 -4.59 -5.23 -5.06
CA TYR A 104 -4.92 -5.29 -3.65
C TYR A 104 -6.24 -4.56 -3.35
N SER A 105 -6.34 -3.29 -3.74
CA SER A 105 -7.52 -2.46 -3.51
C SER A 105 -8.78 -3.06 -4.17
N TRP A 106 -8.66 -3.50 -5.42
CA TRP A 106 -9.71 -4.22 -6.14
C TRP A 106 -10.16 -5.49 -5.42
N LEU A 107 -9.20 -6.30 -4.98
CA LEU A 107 -9.48 -7.59 -4.37
C LEU A 107 -10.22 -7.45 -3.04
N MET A 108 -9.88 -6.44 -2.22
CA MET A 108 -10.61 -6.18 -0.98
C MET A 108 -12.09 -5.94 -1.23
N ALA A 109 -12.39 -5.12 -2.24
CA ALA A 109 -13.76 -4.84 -2.62
C ALA A 109 -14.46 -6.04 -3.27
N LEU A 110 -13.76 -6.79 -4.13
CA LEU A 110 -14.29 -8.00 -4.77
C LEU A 110 -14.65 -9.08 -3.75
N LEU A 111 -13.81 -9.35 -2.75
CA LEU A 111 -14.07 -10.33 -1.68
C LEU A 111 -15.36 -10.01 -0.91
N MET A 112 -15.65 -8.71 -0.77
CA MET A 112 -16.90 -8.25 -0.16
C MET A 112 -18.08 -8.17 -1.16
N GLY A 113 -17.94 -8.75 -2.35
CA GLY A 113 -19.00 -8.90 -3.34
C GLY A 113 -19.28 -7.67 -4.18
N ASN A 114 -18.48 -6.63 -4.07
CA ASN A 114 -18.72 -5.36 -4.76
C ASN A 114 -18.33 -5.40 -6.24
N PRO A 115 -19.13 -4.79 -7.13
CA PRO A 115 -18.68 -4.42 -8.47
C PRO A 115 -17.62 -3.32 -8.38
N CYS A 116 -16.53 -3.45 -9.15
CA CYS A 116 -15.34 -2.61 -9.01
C CYS A 116 -14.99 -1.90 -10.33
N VAL A 117 -14.73 -0.61 -10.25
CA VAL A 117 -14.09 0.16 -11.31
C VAL A 117 -12.75 0.69 -10.78
N VAL A 118 -11.65 0.28 -11.39
CA VAL A 118 -10.30 0.63 -10.97
C VAL A 118 -9.62 1.48 -12.04
N ARG A 119 -9.36 2.75 -11.75
CA ARG A 119 -8.58 3.62 -12.61
C ARG A 119 -7.10 3.39 -12.36
N LEU A 120 -6.41 2.87 -13.36
CA LEU A 120 -4.97 2.71 -13.38
C LEU A 120 -4.30 4.00 -13.86
N SER A 121 -3.07 4.24 -13.40
CA SER A 121 -2.22 5.30 -13.93
C SER A 121 -1.96 5.12 -15.42
N SER A 122 -1.68 6.21 -16.14
CA SER A 122 -1.22 6.18 -17.52
C SER A 122 0.18 5.59 -17.65
N ARG A 123 1.02 5.67 -16.62
CA ARG A 123 2.34 5.04 -16.57
C ARG A 123 2.17 3.52 -16.55
N ARG A 124 2.87 2.84 -17.46
CA ARG A 124 2.86 1.37 -17.53
C ARG A 124 3.97 0.80 -16.65
N ASP A 125 3.72 -0.39 -16.13
CA ASP A 125 4.65 -1.15 -15.32
C ASP A 125 4.59 -2.63 -15.70
N PRO A 126 5.74 -3.34 -15.88
CA PRO A 126 5.78 -4.73 -16.31
C PRO A 126 5.03 -5.70 -15.37
N VAL A 127 5.10 -5.49 -14.05
CA VAL A 127 4.40 -6.33 -13.06
C VAL A 127 2.90 -6.12 -13.17
N GLN A 128 2.47 -4.86 -13.34
CA GLN A 128 1.06 -4.53 -13.56
C GLN A 128 0.54 -5.14 -14.87
N ASP A 129 1.32 -5.04 -15.96
CA ASP A 129 0.93 -5.61 -17.25
C ASP A 129 0.84 -7.15 -17.19
N ALA A 130 1.76 -7.82 -16.49
CA ALA A 130 1.71 -9.27 -16.26
C ALA A 130 0.45 -9.68 -15.47
N MET A 131 0.11 -8.95 -14.41
CA MET A 131 -1.11 -9.19 -13.64
C MET A 131 -2.38 -9.00 -14.48
N LEU A 132 -2.43 -7.94 -15.30
CA LEU A 132 -3.56 -7.69 -16.20
C LEU A 132 -3.71 -8.78 -17.26
N ALA A 133 -2.61 -9.35 -17.77
CA ALA A 133 -2.62 -10.48 -18.69
C ALA A 133 -3.21 -11.73 -18.01
N ILE A 134 -2.82 -12.04 -16.76
CA ILE A 134 -3.39 -13.14 -15.99
C ILE A 134 -4.90 -12.95 -15.77
N LEU A 135 -5.32 -11.73 -15.40
CA LEU A 135 -6.73 -11.42 -15.21
C LEU A 135 -7.53 -11.54 -16.49
N ASN A 136 -7.02 -11.08 -17.63
CA ASN A 136 -7.70 -11.22 -18.93
C ASN A 136 -7.85 -12.71 -19.34
N ASP A 137 -6.82 -13.54 -19.08
CA ASP A 137 -6.93 -14.99 -19.30
C ASP A 137 -8.07 -15.59 -18.45
N LEU A 138 -8.10 -15.28 -17.16
CA LEU A 138 -9.16 -15.76 -16.28
C LEU A 138 -10.54 -15.23 -16.67
N PHE A 139 -10.67 -13.93 -16.96
CA PHE A 139 -11.94 -13.32 -17.34
C PHE A 139 -12.50 -13.80 -18.68
N SER A 140 -11.67 -14.40 -19.55
CA SER A 140 -12.13 -15.01 -20.80
C SER A 140 -12.88 -16.34 -20.58
N ARG A 141 -12.74 -16.97 -19.43
CA ARG A 141 -13.34 -18.26 -19.14
C ARG A 141 -14.79 -18.11 -18.70
N VAL A 142 -15.64 -19.03 -19.14
CA VAL A 142 -17.10 -18.98 -18.91
C VAL A 142 -17.45 -18.98 -17.41
N GLU A 143 -16.73 -19.77 -16.62
CA GLU A 143 -16.94 -19.88 -15.19
C GLU A 143 -16.73 -18.57 -14.43
N TRP A 144 -15.92 -17.63 -14.96
CA TRP A 144 -15.60 -16.35 -14.33
C TRP A 144 -16.32 -15.14 -14.93
N GLN A 145 -17.23 -15.35 -15.87
CA GLN A 145 -17.98 -14.25 -16.54
C GLN A 145 -18.72 -13.38 -15.52
N GLY A 146 -19.27 -13.99 -14.46
CA GLY A 146 -19.93 -13.25 -13.38
C GLY A 146 -19.03 -12.26 -12.65
N ILE A 147 -17.72 -12.57 -12.51
CA ILE A 147 -16.71 -11.68 -11.93
C ILE A 147 -16.26 -10.66 -12.97
N ALA A 148 -15.99 -11.09 -14.21
CA ALA A 148 -15.59 -10.24 -15.32
C ALA A 148 -16.60 -9.10 -15.58
N MET A 149 -17.90 -9.39 -15.54
CA MET A 149 -18.95 -8.39 -15.71
C MET A 149 -18.97 -7.34 -14.57
N ARG A 150 -18.46 -7.68 -13.40
CA ARG A 150 -18.43 -6.81 -12.20
C ARG A 150 -17.08 -6.12 -12.00
N THR A 151 -16.14 -6.28 -12.93
CA THR A 151 -14.79 -5.71 -12.82
C THR A 151 -14.47 -4.87 -14.04
N ARG A 152 -13.93 -3.68 -13.84
CA ARG A 152 -13.35 -2.83 -14.89
C ARG A 152 -12.04 -2.23 -14.41
N PHE A 153 -10.94 -2.64 -15.00
CA PHE A 153 -9.69 -1.89 -14.95
C PHE A 153 -9.65 -0.97 -16.17
N ILE A 154 -9.55 0.33 -15.93
CA ILE A 154 -9.62 1.35 -16.96
C ILE A 154 -8.42 2.31 -16.89
N ARG A 155 -8.11 2.93 -18.02
CA ARG A 155 -7.15 4.04 -18.08
C ARG A 155 -7.81 5.24 -18.75
N TYR A 156 -7.60 6.40 -18.16
CA TYR A 156 -7.91 7.71 -18.69
C TYR A 156 -6.97 8.75 -18.08
N GLY A 157 -6.82 9.91 -18.73
CA GLY A 157 -5.98 11.01 -18.27
C GLY A 157 -6.49 11.70 -17.01
N HIS A 158 -6.01 12.90 -16.76
CA HIS A 158 -6.56 13.79 -15.73
C HIS A 158 -7.84 14.44 -16.26
N ASP A 159 -8.93 13.67 -16.26
CA ASP A 159 -10.25 14.13 -16.72
C ASP A 159 -11.24 14.12 -15.55
N GLU A 160 -11.56 15.34 -15.09
CA GLU A 160 -12.52 15.55 -14.00
C GLU A 160 -13.93 15.11 -14.38
N GLY A 161 -14.30 15.22 -15.67
CA GLY A 161 -15.61 14.78 -16.15
C GLY A 161 -15.81 13.28 -15.98
N THR A 162 -14.84 12.48 -16.42
CA THR A 162 -14.84 11.02 -16.22
C THR A 162 -14.79 10.64 -14.75
N THR A 163 -13.91 11.28 -13.96
CA THR A 163 -13.81 11.05 -12.52
C THR A 163 -15.13 11.43 -11.81
N GLY A 164 -15.76 12.54 -12.18
CA GLY A 164 -17.05 12.98 -11.67
C GLY A 164 -18.18 12.02 -12.02
N TRP A 165 -18.21 11.54 -13.26
CA TRP A 165 -19.20 10.55 -13.71
C TRP A 165 -19.13 9.26 -12.89
N LEU A 166 -17.92 8.75 -12.61
CA LEU A 166 -17.69 7.56 -11.78
C LEU A 166 -18.02 7.83 -10.30
N SER A 167 -17.58 8.98 -9.76
CA SER A 167 -17.84 9.39 -8.38
C SER A 167 -19.33 9.53 -8.06
N ALA A 168 -20.11 10.03 -8.99
CA ALA A 168 -21.56 10.16 -8.84
C ALA A 168 -22.29 8.81 -8.82
N ARG A 169 -21.65 7.73 -9.29
CA ARG A 169 -22.24 6.38 -9.46
C ARG A 169 -21.73 5.35 -8.49
N CYS A 170 -20.62 5.58 -7.80
CA CYS A 170 -20.12 4.65 -6.81
C CYS A 170 -20.80 4.80 -5.44
N ARG A 171 -20.69 3.77 -4.63
CA ARG A 171 -21.08 3.76 -3.20
C ARG A 171 -19.89 3.89 -2.26
N LEU A 172 -18.70 3.57 -2.79
CA LEU A 172 -17.45 3.75 -2.08
C LEU A 172 -16.39 4.23 -3.08
N ARG A 173 -15.76 5.37 -2.78
CA ARG A 173 -14.60 5.87 -3.51
C ARG A 173 -13.35 5.63 -2.67
N ILE A 174 -12.35 4.97 -3.25
CA ILE A 174 -11.07 4.67 -2.61
C ILE A 174 -9.98 5.40 -3.38
N ILE A 175 -9.26 6.28 -2.69
CA ILE A 175 -8.23 7.12 -3.32
C ILE A 175 -6.88 6.79 -2.69
N TRP A 176 -5.96 6.32 -3.54
CA TRP A 176 -4.57 6.10 -3.21
C TRP A 176 -3.73 7.14 -3.94
N GLY A 177 -2.97 7.94 -3.25
CA GLY A 177 -2.14 8.95 -3.91
C GLY A 177 -1.65 10.01 -2.96
N GLY A 178 -0.76 10.87 -3.45
CA GLY A 178 -0.26 12.00 -2.69
C GLY A 178 -1.35 13.01 -2.32
N ASP A 179 -1.07 13.80 -1.30
CA ASP A 179 -2.01 14.77 -0.70
C ASP A 179 -2.66 15.70 -1.74
N GLU A 180 -1.89 16.12 -2.75
CA GLU A 180 -2.42 16.98 -3.81
C GLU A 180 -3.44 16.26 -4.67
N THR A 181 -3.17 15.03 -5.06
CA THR A 181 -4.10 14.19 -5.81
C THR A 181 -5.39 13.97 -5.03
N ILE A 182 -5.27 13.70 -3.73
CA ILE A 182 -6.44 13.51 -2.84
C ILE A 182 -7.26 14.79 -2.77
N ARG A 183 -6.62 15.97 -2.60
CA ARG A 183 -7.33 17.26 -2.57
C ARG A 183 -8.09 17.51 -3.86
N GLN A 184 -7.48 17.28 -5.01
CA GLN A 184 -8.11 17.44 -6.33
C GLN A 184 -9.30 16.50 -6.52
N VAL A 185 -9.15 15.22 -6.19
CA VAL A 185 -10.25 14.25 -6.32
C VAL A 185 -11.39 14.54 -5.32
N ARG A 186 -11.08 14.97 -4.11
CA ARG A 186 -12.08 15.36 -3.11
C ARG A 186 -12.91 16.58 -3.51
N ALA A 187 -12.35 17.47 -4.32
CA ALA A 187 -13.11 18.59 -4.89
C ALA A 187 -14.22 18.13 -5.85
N ILE A 188 -14.12 16.92 -6.40
CA ILE A 188 -15.13 16.33 -7.28
C ILE A 188 -16.26 15.75 -6.43
N PRO A 189 -17.53 16.19 -6.63
CA PRO A 189 -18.65 15.76 -5.81
C PRO A 189 -18.84 14.24 -5.80
N LEU A 190 -19.13 13.71 -4.63
CA LEU A 190 -19.53 12.34 -4.38
C LEU A 190 -21.04 12.28 -4.10
N SER A 191 -21.69 11.17 -4.44
CA SER A 191 -23.10 10.97 -4.05
C SER A 191 -23.25 11.09 -2.52
N PRO A 192 -24.29 11.79 -1.99
CA PRO A 192 -24.47 11.96 -0.55
C PRO A 192 -24.55 10.66 0.26
N SER A 193 -24.94 9.57 -0.36
CA SER A 193 -25.02 8.23 0.27
C SER A 193 -23.77 7.39 0.08
N ALA A 194 -22.74 7.88 -0.61
CA ALA A 194 -21.48 7.18 -0.82
C ALA A 194 -20.47 7.53 0.28
N GLN A 195 -19.56 6.61 0.51
CA GLN A 195 -18.43 6.77 1.42
C GLN A 195 -17.15 7.02 0.65
N GLU A 196 -16.18 7.62 1.32
CA GLU A 196 -14.84 7.83 0.77
C GLU A 196 -13.78 7.38 1.78
N VAL A 197 -12.76 6.70 1.26
CA VAL A 197 -11.56 6.34 2.01
C VAL A 197 -10.34 6.80 1.23
N VAL A 198 -9.39 7.39 1.93
CA VAL A 198 -8.17 7.93 1.33
C VAL A 198 -6.94 7.33 1.99
N PHE A 199 -5.92 7.11 1.17
CA PHE A 199 -4.59 6.67 1.58
C PHE A 199 -3.59 7.73 1.10
N PRO A 200 -3.28 8.72 1.96
CA PRO A 200 -2.40 9.84 1.63
C PRO A 200 -0.93 9.43 1.60
N ASP A 201 -0.05 10.40 1.36
CA ASP A 201 1.38 10.21 1.56
C ASP A 201 1.66 9.91 3.04
N ARG A 202 2.16 8.72 3.29
CA ARG A 202 2.57 8.25 4.61
C ARG A 202 4.03 7.85 4.56
N ARG A 203 4.67 7.93 5.69
CA ARG A 203 6.07 7.53 5.88
C ARG A 203 6.16 6.38 6.86
N SER A 204 7.28 5.68 6.75
CA SER A 204 7.60 4.58 7.65
C SER A 204 8.99 4.73 8.20
N MET A 205 9.23 4.10 9.33
CA MET A 205 10.51 4.15 10.02
C MET A 205 11.03 2.75 10.32
N ALA A 206 12.34 2.66 10.56
CA ALA A 206 12.94 1.52 11.23
C ALA A 206 13.53 2.00 12.55
N VAL A 207 13.20 1.32 13.63
CA VAL A 207 13.83 1.49 14.94
C VAL A 207 14.93 0.45 15.08
N LEU A 208 16.14 0.91 15.31
CA LEU A 208 17.37 0.11 15.31
C LEU A 208 17.95 0.08 16.73
N ASP A 209 17.74 -1.00 17.47
CA ASP A 209 18.34 -1.19 18.78
C ASP A 209 19.85 -1.41 18.62
N SER A 210 20.65 -0.38 18.96
CA SER A 210 22.10 -0.37 18.77
C SER A 210 22.79 -1.47 19.56
N HIS A 211 22.36 -1.70 20.80
CA HIS A 211 22.88 -2.72 21.68
C HIS A 211 22.62 -4.14 21.16
N TRP A 212 21.38 -4.37 20.72
CA TRP A 212 20.99 -5.67 20.17
C TRP A 212 21.74 -5.97 18.87
N LEU A 213 21.85 -4.97 17.98
CA LEU A 213 22.57 -5.10 16.72
C LEU A 213 24.07 -5.40 16.93
N ALA A 214 24.72 -4.73 17.89
CA ALA A 214 26.12 -4.96 18.23
C ALA A 214 26.37 -6.36 18.79
N GLY A 215 25.35 -6.96 19.43
CA GLY A 215 25.43 -8.32 20.00
C GLY A 215 25.15 -9.47 19.02
N LEU A 216 24.80 -9.19 17.77
CA LEU A 216 24.49 -10.22 16.78
C LEU A 216 25.74 -10.97 16.32
N ASP A 217 25.62 -12.29 16.23
CA ASP A 217 26.61 -13.10 15.51
C ASP A 217 26.51 -12.88 13.98
N ALA A 218 27.43 -13.43 13.23
CA ALA A 218 27.50 -13.26 11.77
C ALA A 218 26.22 -13.75 11.05
N VAL A 219 25.60 -14.82 11.53
CA VAL A 219 24.37 -15.38 10.94
C VAL A 219 23.18 -14.47 11.21
N GLY A 220 22.98 -14.08 12.46
CA GLY A 220 21.92 -13.16 12.87
C GLY A 220 22.04 -11.81 12.17
N TRP A 221 23.27 -11.30 12.02
CA TRP A 221 23.54 -10.09 11.26
C TRP A 221 23.08 -10.20 9.81
N GLN A 222 23.52 -11.24 9.10
CA GLN A 222 23.15 -11.44 7.68
C GLN A 222 21.65 -11.62 7.46
N GLN A 223 20.99 -12.36 8.36
CA GLN A 223 19.54 -12.55 8.29
C GLN A 223 18.79 -11.24 8.52
N THR A 224 19.15 -10.50 9.57
CA THR A 224 18.52 -9.20 9.90
C THR A 224 18.75 -8.18 8.80
N LEU A 225 20.01 -8.06 8.35
CA LEU A 225 20.36 -7.12 7.28
C LEU A 225 19.61 -7.45 5.98
N GLY A 226 19.59 -8.71 5.55
CA GLY A 226 18.92 -9.13 4.31
C GLY A 226 17.40 -8.86 4.36
N ALA A 227 16.78 -9.08 5.52
CA ALA A 227 15.38 -8.81 5.73
C ALA A 227 15.08 -7.29 5.72
N LEU A 228 15.85 -6.50 6.46
CA LEU A 228 15.69 -5.04 6.51
C LEU A 228 16.01 -4.37 5.16
N GLN A 229 17.00 -4.88 4.42
CA GLN A 229 17.33 -4.40 3.08
C GLN A 229 16.13 -4.53 2.12
N GLN A 230 15.40 -5.64 2.18
CA GLN A 230 14.18 -5.81 1.37
C GLN A 230 13.13 -4.76 1.70
N ASP A 231 12.92 -4.45 2.98
CA ASP A 231 11.98 -3.41 3.40
C ASP A 231 12.41 -2.01 2.92
N CYS A 232 13.72 -1.72 2.97
CA CYS A 232 14.25 -0.39 2.67
C CYS A 232 14.50 -0.13 1.19
N THR A 233 14.73 -1.17 0.34
CA THR A 233 15.24 -0.93 -1.02
C THR A 233 14.29 -1.36 -2.14
N ARG A 234 13.29 -2.22 -1.86
CA ARG A 234 12.31 -2.59 -2.89
C ARG A 234 11.54 -1.37 -3.38
N PHE A 235 11.14 -1.41 -4.63
CA PHE A 235 10.45 -0.30 -5.31
C PHE A 235 11.21 1.03 -5.21
N ASN A 236 12.55 0.99 -5.16
CA ASN A 236 13.40 2.16 -4.97
C ASN A 236 13.01 2.98 -3.72
N GLN A 237 12.57 2.29 -2.66
CA GLN A 237 12.09 2.92 -1.40
C GLN A 237 10.83 3.81 -1.59
N GLN A 238 10.07 3.60 -2.66
CA GLN A 238 8.90 4.43 -3.01
C GLN A 238 7.58 3.91 -2.41
N ALA A 239 7.60 2.76 -1.75
CA ALA A 239 6.43 2.26 -1.03
C ALA A 239 6.26 3.03 0.29
N CYS A 240 5.02 3.41 0.65
CA CYS A 240 4.74 4.10 1.91
C CYS A 240 5.21 3.31 3.15
N ALA A 241 5.21 1.96 3.05
CA ALA A 241 5.68 1.08 4.12
C ALA A 241 7.20 0.92 4.16
N SER A 242 7.95 1.36 3.14
CA SER A 242 9.41 1.33 3.17
C SER A 242 9.95 2.36 4.15
N PRO A 243 10.84 1.98 5.09
CA PRO A 243 11.44 2.92 6.02
C PRO A 243 12.23 4.01 5.29
N THR A 244 11.84 5.26 5.49
CA THR A 244 12.54 6.47 5.06
C THR A 244 13.09 7.27 6.24
N THR A 245 12.90 6.76 7.44
CA THR A 245 13.43 7.28 8.69
C THR A 245 14.08 6.14 9.46
N LEU A 246 15.31 6.33 9.87
CA LEU A 246 16.03 5.42 10.77
C LEU A 246 16.11 6.08 12.15
N CYS A 247 15.65 5.41 13.18
CA CYS A 247 15.72 5.85 14.56
C CYS A 247 16.56 4.86 15.34
N TRP A 248 17.75 5.26 15.76
CA TRP A 248 18.57 4.47 16.66
C TRP A 248 18.02 4.53 18.07
N LEU A 249 17.86 3.37 18.69
CA LEU A 249 17.58 3.26 20.10
C LEU A 249 18.91 3.00 20.84
N GLY A 250 19.40 4.04 21.52
CA GLY A 250 20.76 4.12 22.00
C GLY A 250 21.76 4.53 20.90
N GLU A 251 22.74 5.32 21.26
CA GLU A 251 23.78 5.81 20.33
C GLU A 251 24.58 4.65 19.74
N PRO A 252 24.61 4.45 18.40
CA PRO A 252 25.48 3.45 17.78
C PRO A 252 26.93 3.94 17.78
N ASP A 253 27.89 3.02 17.88
CA ASP A 253 29.26 3.39 17.52
C ASP A 253 29.40 3.63 16.01
N ASP A 254 30.42 4.40 15.61
CA ASP A 254 30.65 4.82 14.22
C ASP A 254 30.84 3.60 13.28
N GLU A 255 31.45 2.54 13.74
CA GLU A 255 31.69 1.34 12.92
C GLU A 255 30.39 0.57 12.67
N LEU A 256 29.57 0.37 13.69
CA LEU A 256 28.25 -0.28 13.55
C LEU A 256 27.36 0.55 12.61
N ARG A 257 27.32 1.87 12.81
CA ARG A 257 26.53 2.79 11.99
C ARG A 257 26.97 2.72 10.52
N ARG A 258 28.25 2.88 10.23
CA ARG A 258 28.82 2.82 8.89
C ARG A 258 28.55 1.46 8.23
N ARG A 259 28.88 0.37 8.93
CA ARG A 259 28.70 -1.01 8.44
C ARG A 259 27.24 -1.32 8.08
N LEU A 260 26.29 -0.90 8.93
CA LEU A 260 24.88 -1.11 8.65
C LEU A 260 24.41 -0.34 7.43
N LEU A 261 24.71 0.96 7.37
CA LEU A 261 24.23 1.85 6.30
C LEU A 261 24.79 1.46 4.93
N GLU A 262 26.08 1.22 4.83
CA GLU A 262 26.73 0.79 3.59
C GLU A 262 26.15 -0.54 3.09
N ALA A 263 25.95 -1.51 3.97
CA ALA A 263 25.41 -2.80 3.59
C ALA A 263 23.91 -2.73 3.25
N LEU A 264 23.14 -1.95 4.01
CA LEU A 264 21.69 -1.81 3.82
C LEU A 264 21.35 -1.16 2.47
N PHE A 265 22.07 -0.12 2.10
CA PHE A 265 21.80 0.66 0.88
C PHE A 265 22.76 0.33 -0.28
N ALA A 266 23.57 -0.72 -0.17
CA ALA A 266 24.44 -1.17 -1.25
C ALA A 266 23.74 -1.29 -2.63
N PRO A 267 22.47 -1.75 -2.74
CA PRO A 267 21.77 -1.81 -4.02
C PRO A 267 21.60 -0.45 -4.74
N PHE A 268 21.70 0.66 -4.00
CA PHE A 268 21.55 2.02 -4.56
C PHE A 268 22.87 2.72 -4.88
N ALA A 269 24.00 2.10 -4.57
CA ALA A 269 25.31 2.77 -4.64
C ALA A 269 25.70 3.14 -6.08
N ASP A 270 25.46 2.23 -7.03
CA ASP A 270 25.95 2.33 -8.40
C ASP A 270 24.88 2.73 -9.44
N ASP A 271 23.65 3.07 -9.01
CA ASP A 271 22.59 3.52 -9.91
C ASP A 271 22.71 5.06 -10.11
N PRO A 272 23.10 5.53 -11.30
CA PRO A 272 23.29 6.96 -11.55
C PRO A 272 22.00 7.79 -11.38
N ALA A 273 20.84 7.21 -11.66
CA ALA A 273 19.54 7.89 -11.49
C ALA A 273 19.25 8.10 -10.02
N LEU A 274 19.45 7.09 -9.18
CA LEU A 274 19.26 7.20 -7.73
C LEU A 274 20.33 8.11 -7.08
N VAL A 275 21.57 8.09 -7.57
CA VAL A 275 22.62 9.03 -7.10
C VAL A 275 22.20 10.48 -7.33
N MET A 276 21.69 10.78 -8.53
CA MET A 276 21.22 12.13 -8.87
C MET A 276 19.98 12.52 -8.07
N GLU A 277 19.03 11.60 -7.90
CA GLU A 277 17.82 11.81 -7.11
C GLU A 277 18.15 12.13 -5.65
N ARG A 278 19.06 11.36 -5.03
CA ARG A 278 19.55 11.64 -3.66
C ARG A 278 20.19 13.00 -3.53
N LEU A 279 21.02 13.39 -4.50
CA LEU A 279 21.66 14.71 -4.49
C LEU A 279 20.59 15.82 -4.52
N ILE A 280 19.62 15.72 -5.42
CA ILE A 280 18.52 16.68 -5.54
C ILE A 280 17.71 16.75 -4.24
N HIS A 281 17.28 15.60 -3.71
CA HIS A 281 16.50 15.53 -2.48
C HIS A 281 17.27 16.11 -1.27
N SER A 282 18.56 15.80 -1.15
CA SER A 282 19.40 16.33 -0.08
C SER A 282 19.50 17.85 -0.15
N GLN A 283 19.74 18.42 -1.34
CA GLN A 283 19.82 19.86 -1.54
C GLN A 283 18.48 20.57 -1.29
N GLN A 284 17.37 19.97 -1.71
CA GLN A 284 16.03 20.52 -1.48
C GLN A 284 15.67 20.54 0.01
N ASN A 285 15.95 19.46 0.73
CA ASN A 285 15.71 19.42 2.17
C ASN A 285 16.61 20.40 2.93
N ALA A 286 17.90 20.49 2.58
CA ALA A 286 18.82 21.46 3.19
C ALA A 286 18.42 22.92 2.91
N ALA A 287 17.81 23.19 1.76
CA ALA A 287 17.30 24.53 1.45
C ALA A 287 16.06 24.91 2.29
N LEU A 288 15.30 23.92 2.75
CA LEU A 288 14.11 24.11 3.59
C LEU A 288 14.44 24.17 5.08
N ASP A 289 15.51 23.52 5.51
CA ASP A 289 16.00 23.50 6.89
C ASP A 289 17.51 23.82 6.87
N GLY A 290 17.85 25.09 7.12
CA GLY A 290 19.23 25.58 7.07
C GLY A 290 20.15 25.03 8.16
N GLU A 291 19.62 24.36 9.17
CA GLU A 291 20.38 23.73 10.26
C GLU A 291 20.52 22.21 10.04
N MET A 292 19.97 21.67 8.96
CA MET A 292 20.03 20.25 8.63
C MET A 292 21.48 19.78 8.44
N GLN A 293 21.85 18.72 9.13
CA GLN A 293 23.12 18.05 8.90
C GLN A 293 22.97 16.98 7.82
N LEU A 294 23.93 16.96 6.90
CA LEU A 294 23.98 15.99 5.81
C LEU A 294 25.21 15.09 5.98
N SER A 295 24.97 13.78 5.95
CA SER A 295 26.02 12.77 5.89
C SER A 295 25.77 11.86 4.69
N ALA A 296 26.83 11.46 3.97
CA ALA A 296 26.73 10.60 2.80
C ALA A 296 27.56 9.33 2.96
N PHE A 297 26.95 8.20 2.63
CA PHE A 297 27.59 6.88 2.52
C PHE A 297 27.26 6.28 1.15
N PRO A 298 28.00 5.25 0.69
CA PRO A 298 27.63 4.54 -0.51
C PRO A 298 26.14 4.11 -0.49
N GLY A 299 25.35 4.57 -1.47
CA GLY A 299 23.93 4.25 -1.61
C GLY A 299 22.96 5.07 -0.73
N VAL A 300 23.41 5.87 0.23
CA VAL A 300 22.52 6.62 1.12
C VAL A 300 23.02 8.03 1.44
N SER A 301 22.07 8.97 1.49
CA SER A 301 22.25 10.30 2.08
C SER A 301 21.40 10.40 3.34
N LEU A 302 22.03 10.66 4.47
CA LEU A 302 21.37 10.85 5.74
C LEU A 302 21.09 12.32 5.99
N LEU A 303 19.89 12.60 6.43
CA LEU A 303 19.38 13.90 6.80
C LEU A 303 19.10 13.89 8.31
N THR A 304 19.83 14.67 9.08
CA THR A 304 19.57 14.87 10.51
C THR A 304 18.95 16.24 10.69
N PRO A 305 17.61 16.34 10.77
CA PRO A 305 16.91 17.62 10.92
C PRO A 305 17.07 18.17 12.33
N ALA A 306 17.21 19.49 12.47
CA ALA A 306 17.42 20.14 13.76
C ALA A 306 16.14 20.22 14.61
N ALA A 307 14.97 20.41 13.99
CA ALA A 307 13.72 20.65 14.72
C ALA A 307 12.46 20.06 14.09
N SER A 308 12.51 19.48 12.90
CA SER A 308 11.33 18.99 12.18
C SER A 308 11.51 17.58 11.67
N LEU A 309 10.60 16.69 12.04
CA LEU A 309 10.49 15.34 11.48
C LEU A 309 9.94 15.32 10.03
N ARG A 310 9.56 16.48 9.50
CA ARG A 310 8.98 16.61 8.15
C ARG A 310 10.08 16.95 7.15
N LEU A 311 10.42 15.94 6.36
CA LEU A 311 11.28 16.14 5.18
C LEU A 311 10.39 16.31 3.94
N ALA A 312 10.79 17.19 3.02
CA ALA A 312 10.05 17.41 1.79
C ALA A 312 10.16 16.21 0.83
N HIS A 313 11.37 15.67 0.71
CA HIS A 313 11.69 14.58 -0.22
C HIS A 313 12.49 13.50 0.48
N VAL A 314 12.08 12.26 0.30
CA VAL A 314 12.73 11.06 0.82
C VAL A 314 12.57 9.90 -0.16
N GLY A 315 13.33 8.83 0.04
CA GLY A 315 13.34 7.67 -0.84
C GLY A 315 14.56 7.63 -1.74
N GLY A 316 14.77 6.55 -2.49
CA GLY A 316 15.94 6.36 -3.35
C GLY A 316 17.27 6.40 -2.59
N GLY A 317 17.27 6.11 -1.27
CA GLY A 317 18.40 6.24 -0.39
C GLY A 317 18.55 7.62 0.28
N THR A 318 17.56 8.52 0.16
CA THR A 318 17.47 9.74 0.99
C THR A 318 16.67 9.41 2.24
N VAL A 319 17.30 9.45 3.41
CA VAL A 319 16.78 8.91 4.67
C VAL A 319 16.98 9.90 5.81
N ALA A 320 15.95 10.09 6.64
CA ALA A 320 16.11 10.81 7.91
C ALA A 320 16.77 9.92 8.96
N GLU A 321 17.60 10.50 9.82
CA GLU A 321 18.24 9.80 10.92
C GLU A 321 17.99 10.52 12.23
N PHE A 322 17.63 9.75 13.25
CA PHE A 322 17.42 10.19 14.61
C PHE A 322 18.07 9.23 15.60
N VAL A 323 18.39 9.72 16.78
CA VAL A 323 18.81 8.93 17.92
C VAL A 323 17.85 9.21 19.06
N ALA A 324 17.41 8.16 19.76
CA ALA A 324 16.65 8.24 20.99
C ALA A 324 17.37 7.40 22.06
N ASP A 325 17.66 7.94 23.22
CA ASP A 325 18.36 7.25 24.29
C ASP A 325 17.52 6.14 24.94
N SER A 326 16.21 6.21 24.76
CA SER A 326 15.28 5.24 25.35
C SER A 326 13.98 5.13 24.55
N LEU A 327 13.24 4.03 24.79
CA LEU A 327 11.89 3.85 24.26
C LEU A 327 10.96 5.00 24.69
N ASN A 328 11.09 5.51 25.91
CA ASN A 328 10.27 6.63 26.37
C ASN A 328 10.51 7.90 25.55
N GLU A 329 11.76 8.20 25.26
CA GLU A 329 12.12 9.35 24.41
C GLU A 329 11.56 9.19 22.99
N LEU A 330 11.67 8.02 22.39
CA LEU A 330 11.06 7.72 21.10
C LEU A 330 9.54 7.96 21.11
N LEU A 331 8.85 7.53 22.17
CA LEU A 331 7.41 7.68 22.33
C LEU A 331 6.95 9.13 22.58
N LEU A 332 7.82 10.00 23.06
CA LEU A 332 7.52 11.42 23.24
C LEU A 332 7.62 12.23 21.96
N GLN A 333 8.23 11.68 20.91
CA GLN A 333 8.36 12.37 19.62
C GLN A 333 7.02 12.36 18.85
N PRO A 334 6.69 13.42 18.12
CA PRO A 334 5.43 13.54 17.38
C PRO A 334 5.48 12.74 16.06
N TRP A 335 5.68 11.42 16.17
CA TRP A 335 5.67 10.54 15.01
C TRP A 335 4.28 10.44 14.39
N ASP A 336 4.22 10.41 13.07
CA ASP A 336 3.03 10.04 12.28
C ASP A 336 3.47 9.07 11.18
N MET A 337 3.61 7.80 11.55
CA MET A 337 4.22 6.76 10.73
C MET A 337 3.21 5.65 10.41
N GLN A 338 3.22 5.20 9.15
CA GLN A 338 2.42 4.06 8.72
C GLN A 338 2.94 2.75 9.35
N THR A 339 4.23 2.49 9.17
CA THR A 339 4.88 1.26 9.61
C THR A 339 6.17 1.59 10.37
N CYS A 340 6.37 0.89 11.47
CA CYS A 340 7.64 0.82 12.18
C CYS A 340 8.23 -0.58 12.03
N VAL A 341 9.38 -0.70 11.41
CA VAL A 341 10.18 -1.94 11.40
C VAL A 341 11.01 -1.94 12.67
N TRP A 342 10.72 -2.86 13.57
CA TRP A 342 11.45 -2.99 14.83
C TRP A 342 12.62 -3.96 14.70
N VAL A 343 13.83 -3.45 14.82
CA VAL A 343 15.08 -4.22 14.78
C VAL A 343 15.65 -4.30 16.18
N GLY A 344 15.23 -5.30 16.94
CA GLY A 344 15.60 -5.48 18.35
C GLY A 344 14.80 -6.58 19.02
N ALA A 345 15.11 -6.86 20.31
CA ALA A 345 14.51 -7.97 21.05
C ALA A 345 13.08 -7.70 21.54
N HIS A 346 12.72 -6.46 21.85
CA HIS A 346 11.56 -6.13 22.67
C HIS A 346 10.43 -5.43 21.90
N LYS A 347 10.07 -5.93 20.71
CA LYS A 347 8.97 -5.38 19.88
C LYS A 347 7.66 -5.20 20.65
N ALA A 348 7.29 -6.17 21.49
CA ALA A 348 6.06 -6.15 22.28
C ALA A 348 6.00 -4.95 23.26
N GLN A 349 7.13 -4.48 23.78
CA GLN A 349 7.15 -3.30 24.67
C GLN A 349 6.72 -2.03 23.93
N LEU A 350 7.12 -1.87 22.67
CA LEU A 350 6.64 -0.76 21.84
C LEU A 350 5.13 -0.90 21.57
N GLU A 351 4.67 -2.09 21.15
CA GLU A 351 3.26 -2.35 20.85
C GLU A 351 2.35 -2.07 22.06
N ASP A 352 2.76 -2.47 23.25
CA ASP A 352 2.01 -2.25 24.48
C ASP A 352 2.01 -0.77 24.93
N ALA A 353 3.05 -0.02 24.59
CA ALA A 353 3.21 1.38 25.01
C ALA A 353 2.50 2.37 24.06
N LEU A 354 2.40 2.05 22.77
CA LEU A 354 1.82 2.94 21.75
C LEU A 354 0.41 3.47 22.08
N PRO A 355 -0.54 2.65 22.58
CA PRO A 355 -1.88 3.15 22.92
C PRO A 355 -1.88 4.26 23.98
N ASN A 356 -0.82 4.34 24.80
CA ASN A 356 -0.66 5.32 25.87
C ASN A 356 0.29 6.48 25.49
N ALA A 357 0.73 6.55 24.23
CA ALA A 357 1.66 7.55 23.70
C ALA A 357 0.95 8.47 22.68
N PRO A 358 0.14 9.44 23.12
CA PRO A 358 -0.73 10.21 22.23
C PRO A 358 0.03 11.08 21.20
N ALA A 359 1.29 11.40 21.45
CA ALA A 359 2.15 12.12 20.51
C ALA A 359 2.71 11.21 19.42
N CYS A 360 2.86 9.91 19.70
CA CYS A 360 3.49 8.93 18.83
C CYS A 360 2.41 8.10 18.12
N ARG A 361 2.14 8.43 16.86
CA ARG A 361 1.23 7.66 16.02
C ARG A 361 2.02 6.74 15.11
N ILE A 362 1.89 5.44 15.33
CA ILE A 362 2.41 4.37 14.48
C ILE A 362 1.27 3.38 14.26
N ASP A 363 0.85 3.19 13.00
CA ASP A 363 -0.31 2.35 12.71
C ASP A 363 0.03 0.85 12.73
N ARG A 364 1.31 0.49 12.50
CA ARG A 364 1.75 -0.90 12.45
C ARG A 364 3.20 -1.07 12.89
N VAL A 365 3.47 -2.09 13.72
CA VAL A 365 4.84 -2.49 14.12
C VAL A 365 5.13 -3.89 13.59
N VAL A 366 6.22 -4.05 12.84
CA VAL A 366 6.58 -5.32 12.20
C VAL A 366 8.03 -5.70 12.46
N ALA A 367 8.36 -6.98 12.27
CA ALA A 367 9.74 -7.46 12.23
C ALA A 367 10.40 -7.11 10.88
N PRO A 368 11.75 -7.10 10.79
CA PRO A 368 12.46 -6.96 9.52
C PRO A 368 11.97 -7.94 8.45
N GLY A 369 11.83 -7.48 7.21
CA GLY A 369 11.32 -8.23 6.07
C GLY A 369 9.79 -8.31 5.99
N GLN A 370 9.06 -7.62 6.86
CA GLN A 370 7.60 -7.65 6.92
C GLN A 370 6.94 -6.30 6.57
N ALA A 371 7.71 -5.25 6.30
CA ALA A 371 7.13 -3.94 6.00
C ALA A 371 6.23 -3.97 4.75
N LEU A 372 6.62 -4.72 3.74
CA LEU A 372 5.91 -4.83 2.46
C LEU A 372 4.97 -6.05 2.37
N ALA A 373 4.75 -6.75 3.48
CA ALA A 373 3.83 -7.88 3.53
C ALA A 373 2.38 -7.42 3.33
N PHE A 374 1.62 -8.20 2.54
CA PHE A 374 0.19 -7.95 2.36
C PHE A 374 -0.57 -8.29 3.64
N GLU A 375 -1.46 -7.39 4.04
CA GLU A 375 -2.33 -7.54 5.21
C GLU A 375 -3.75 -7.07 4.88
N TRP A 376 -4.70 -7.42 5.75
CA TRP A 376 -6.10 -7.01 5.63
C TRP A 376 -6.34 -5.58 6.11
N HIS A 377 -5.39 -5.04 6.88
CA HIS A 377 -5.38 -3.67 7.37
C HIS A 377 -4.35 -2.84 6.61
N TRP A 378 -4.69 -1.61 6.31
CA TRP A 378 -3.80 -0.64 5.69
C TRP A 378 -4.01 0.73 6.34
N ASP A 379 -2.96 1.38 6.78
CA ASP A 379 -3.01 2.66 7.52
C ASP A 379 -3.99 2.61 8.72
N GLY A 380 -3.99 1.50 9.47
CA GLY A 380 -4.92 1.28 10.56
C GLY A 380 -6.37 0.98 10.15
N ILE A 381 -6.66 0.93 8.84
CA ILE A 381 -8.00 0.71 8.29
C ILE A 381 -8.18 -0.76 7.92
N ASP A 382 -9.22 -1.41 8.46
CA ASP A 382 -9.67 -2.73 8.02
C ASP A 382 -10.34 -2.63 6.65
N MET A 383 -9.62 -3.03 5.60
CA MET A 383 -10.05 -2.88 4.21
C MET A 383 -11.31 -3.67 3.86
N LEU A 384 -11.47 -4.86 4.42
CA LEU A 384 -12.67 -5.67 4.20
C LEU A 384 -13.88 -5.07 4.92
N HIS A 385 -13.67 -4.51 6.12
CA HIS A 385 -14.71 -3.82 6.87
C HIS A 385 -15.23 -2.59 6.11
N VAL A 386 -14.35 -1.77 5.59
CA VAL A 386 -14.69 -0.56 4.80
C VAL A 386 -15.41 -0.92 3.50
N CYS A 387 -15.00 -2.02 2.84
CA CYS A 387 -15.63 -2.50 1.62
C CYS A 387 -16.96 -3.25 1.88
N SER A 388 -17.48 -3.26 3.10
CA SER A 388 -18.71 -3.95 3.48
C SER A 388 -19.55 -3.12 4.45
N ARG A 389 -20.84 -3.46 4.57
CA ARG A 389 -21.77 -2.85 5.51
C ARG A 389 -22.27 -3.89 6.52
N GLY A 390 -22.35 -3.52 7.78
CA GLY A 390 -23.03 -4.30 8.82
C GLY A 390 -24.52 -3.95 8.87
N LEU A 391 -25.33 -4.88 9.38
CA LEU A 391 -26.68 -4.58 9.85
C LEU A 391 -26.59 -4.20 11.32
N ALA A 392 -27.18 -3.08 11.71
CA ALA A 392 -27.37 -2.77 13.13
C ALA A 392 -28.34 -3.81 13.70
N GLN A 393 -27.85 -4.66 14.59
CA GLN A 393 -28.71 -5.53 15.39
C GLN A 393 -29.03 -4.74 16.67
N HIS A 394 -30.30 -4.39 16.85
CA HIS A 394 -30.78 -3.92 18.15
C HIS A 394 -31.09 -5.17 18.97
N GLU A 395 -30.34 -5.39 20.04
CA GLU A 395 -30.69 -6.33 21.10
C GLU A 395 -31.83 -5.77 21.95
#